data_7142d9afa5bf9c3861867feca2c3c81d
#
_entry.id   7142d9afa5bf9c3861867feca2c3c81d
#
_cell.length_a   1.000
_cell.length_b   1.000
_cell.length_c   1.000
_cell.angle_alpha   90.00
_cell.angle_beta   90.00
_cell.angle_gamma   90.00
#
_symmetry.space_group_name_H-M   'P 1'
#
loop_
_entity.id
_entity.type
_entity.pdbx_description
1 polymer ?
#
loop_
_entity_poly.entity_id
_entity_poly.type
_entity_poly.pdbx_seq_one_letter_code
_entity_poly.pdbx_strand_id
1 'polypeptide(L)'
;MATTRKIDDCLSTRDGQLWIEECDSVALVERFGSPLFVLSENQIRRNVRRYQQSFQQGWPHGPVKVLPAAKANWISAVQRILADEGCGCDIYSPGELSVALSAGFDRELISVNGVPKDEDHIARCVREGVRITIDSIEELPVIERAASEQGRTARVRLRLKPALPGFTRHSHFVAEGLVPTDIAALAYKGGLSFDQVVALGRRILDNGKVELVGFHQHHGRHHPSTRYWVEQMKSFAAEVGRVCTALGGFQPREIDIGGGFAIRRDPFNAATDYSEPLQLGALFATARGLELLGARRRYRSISRPVSY
;
A
#
# COMPACT_ATOMS: atom_id res chain seq x y z
N MET A 1 -34.91 7.10 -30.64
CA MET A 1 -33.99 7.84 -29.75
C MET A 1 -33.00 6.85 -29.20
N ALA A 2 -31.69 7.12 -29.34
CA ALA A 2 -30.63 6.28 -28.78
C ALA A 2 -30.76 6.20 -27.26
N THR A 3 -30.82 4.99 -26.70
CA THR A 3 -30.93 4.79 -25.26
C THR A 3 -29.53 4.72 -24.67
N THR A 4 -29.09 5.81 -24.08
CA THR A 4 -27.81 5.87 -23.34
C THR A 4 -28.05 5.61 -21.86
N ARG A 5 -27.39 4.61 -21.29
CA ARG A 5 -27.43 4.31 -19.86
C ARG A 5 -26.01 4.41 -19.30
N LYS A 6 -25.80 5.24 -18.29
CA LYS A 6 -24.56 5.33 -17.54
C LYS A 6 -24.45 4.12 -16.60
N ILE A 7 -23.31 3.41 -16.63
CA ILE A 7 -23.01 2.28 -15.75
C ILE A 7 -22.15 2.78 -14.56
N ASP A 8 -21.09 3.54 -14.86
CA ASP A 8 -20.25 4.22 -13.87
C ASP A 8 -19.65 5.50 -14.48
N ASP A 9 -18.59 6.02 -13.91
CA ASP A 9 -17.98 7.29 -14.35
C ASP A 9 -17.39 7.24 -15.76
N CYS A 10 -16.92 6.07 -16.22
CA CYS A 10 -16.31 5.91 -17.54
C CYS A 10 -17.00 4.89 -18.44
N LEU A 11 -18.02 4.18 -17.94
CA LEU A 11 -18.75 3.15 -18.69
C LEU A 11 -20.20 3.55 -18.93
N SER A 12 -20.64 3.34 -20.13
CA SER A 12 -22.06 3.54 -20.54
C SER A 12 -22.48 2.49 -21.55
N THR A 13 -23.78 2.34 -21.73
CA THR A 13 -24.33 1.60 -22.89
C THR A 13 -25.02 2.59 -23.82
N ARG A 14 -24.82 2.44 -25.14
CA ARG A 14 -25.50 3.18 -26.20
C ARG A 14 -26.06 2.17 -27.17
N ASP A 15 -27.36 2.12 -27.30
CA ASP A 15 -28.08 1.16 -28.15
C ASP A 15 -27.66 -0.32 -27.90
N GLY A 16 -27.47 -0.67 -26.63
CA GLY A 16 -27.09 -2.02 -26.23
C GLY A 16 -25.60 -2.35 -26.32
N GLN A 17 -24.77 -1.46 -26.89
CA GLN A 17 -23.32 -1.63 -26.93
C GLN A 17 -22.63 -0.96 -25.75
N LEU A 18 -21.54 -1.57 -25.27
CA LEU A 18 -20.69 -1.00 -24.21
C LEU A 18 -19.78 0.09 -24.78
N TRP A 19 -19.75 1.21 -24.10
CA TRP A 19 -18.85 2.35 -24.38
C TRP A 19 -17.96 2.62 -23.19
N ILE A 20 -16.69 2.87 -23.48
CA ILE A 20 -15.69 3.29 -22.51
C ILE A 20 -15.36 4.73 -22.85
N GLU A 21 -15.90 5.66 -22.08
CA GLU A 21 -15.95 7.10 -22.40
C GLU A 21 -16.61 7.31 -23.80
N GLU A 22 -15.84 7.81 -24.76
CA GLU A 22 -16.31 8.02 -26.13
C GLU A 22 -15.87 6.90 -27.11
N CYS A 23 -15.31 5.81 -26.59
CA CYS A 23 -14.84 4.69 -27.40
C CYS A 23 -15.84 3.54 -27.39
N ASP A 24 -16.23 3.07 -28.57
CA ASP A 24 -17.01 1.84 -28.74
C ASP A 24 -16.12 0.63 -28.45
N SER A 25 -16.56 -0.24 -27.54
CA SER A 25 -15.80 -1.43 -27.14
C SER A 25 -15.58 -2.43 -28.27
N VAL A 26 -16.53 -2.54 -29.20
CA VAL A 26 -16.41 -3.44 -30.37
C VAL A 26 -15.34 -2.90 -31.33
N ALA A 27 -15.39 -1.61 -31.65
CA ALA A 27 -14.37 -0.98 -32.49
C ALA A 27 -12.97 -1.07 -31.89
N LEU A 28 -12.84 -0.99 -30.55
CA LEU A 28 -11.57 -1.20 -29.85
C LEU A 28 -11.04 -2.63 -30.05
N VAL A 29 -11.91 -3.63 -29.90
CA VAL A 29 -11.53 -5.04 -30.09
C VAL A 29 -11.19 -5.33 -31.55
N GLU A 30 -11.93 -4.79 -32.52
CA GLU A 30 -11.62 -4.91 -33.94
C GLU A 30 -10.25 -4.32 -34.29
N ARG A 31 -9.90 -3.20 -33.67
CA ARG A 31 -8.64 -2.51 -33.92
C ARG A 31 -7.43 -3.16 -33.21
N PHE A 32 -7.59 -3.61 -31.97
CA PHE A 32 -6.49 -4.03 -31.10
C PHE A 32 -6.50 -5.53 -30.76
N GLY A 33 -7.53 -6.26 -31.14
CA GLY A 33 -7.70 -7.68 -30.83
C GLY A 33 -8.28 -7.95 -29.46
N SER A 34 -8.44 -9.24 -29.14
CA SER A 34 -8.97 -9.76 -27.87
C SER A 34 -8.03 -10.85 -27.34
N PRO A 35 -7.80 -11.00 -26.02
CA PRO A 35 -8.38 -10.16 -24.94
C PRO A 35 -7.74 -8.76 -24.86
N LEU A 36 -8.52 -7.74 -24.47
CA LEU A 36 -8.08 -6.36 -24.41
C LEU A 36 -8.38 -5.73 -23.04
N PHE A 37 -7.35 -5.19 -22.40
CA PHE A 37 -7.49 -4.34 -21.21
C PHE A 37 -7.52 -2.88 -21.65
N VAL A 38 -8.54 -2.16 -21.23
CA VAL A 38 -8.73 -0.73 -21.54
C VAL A 38 -8.67 0.08 -20.26
N LEU A 39 -7.85 1.13 -20.25
CA LEU A 39 -7.71 2.07 -19.13
C LEU A 39 -8.18 3.46 -19.58
N SER A 40 -9.05 4.07 -18.80
CA SER A 40 -9.45 5.45 -19.02
C SER A 40 -8.52 6.40 -18.28
N GLU A 41 -7.80 7.24 -19.01
CA GLU A 41 -6.97 8.30 -18.45
C GLU A 41 -7.79 9.28 -17.61
N ASN A 42 -8.94 9.70 -18.11
CA ASN A 42 -9.83 10.60 -17.39
C ASN A 42 -10.29 10.00 -16.06
N GLN A 43 -10.57 8.70 -16.02
CA GLN A 43 -10.95 8.02 -14.77
C GLN A 43 -9.78 7.97 -13.78
N ILE A 44 -8.57 7.68 -14.24
CA ILE A 44 -7.37 7.70 -13.39
C ILE A 44 -7.20 9.09 -12.78
N ARG A 45 -7.23 10.14 -13.59
CA ARG A 45 -7.09 11.53 -13.14
C ARG A 45 -8.18 11.94 -12.15
N ARG A 46 -9.45 11.60 -12.43
CA ARG A 46 -10.58 11.86 -11.52
C ARG A 46 -10.39 11.16 -10.17
N ASN A 47 -9.98 9.90 -10.18
CA ASN A 47 -9.77 9.13 -8.94
C ASN A 47 -8.67 9.76 -8.08
N VAL A 48 -7.55 10.11 -8.67
CA VAL A 48 -6.44 10.76 -7.97
C VAL A 48 -6.90 12.07 -7.33
N ARG A 49 -7.54 12.94 -8.11
CA ARG A 49 -8.03 14.24 -7.62
C ARG A 49 -9.03 14.08 -6.47
N ARG A 50 -9.91 13.07 -6.54
CA ARG A 50 -10.85 12.77 -5.45
C ARG A 50 -10.11 12.37 -4.17
N TYR A 51 -9.08 11.54 -4.27
CA TYR A 51 -8.24 11.17 -3.13
C TYR A 51 -7.53 12.40 -2.54
N GLN A 52 -6.83 13.15 -3.36
CA GLN A 52 -6.12 14.36 -2.92
C GLN A 52 -7.06 15.34 -2.21
N GLN A 53 -8.21 15.64 -2.81
CA GLN A 53 -9.20 16.56 -2.25
C GLN A 53 -9.78 16.05 -0.94
N SER A 54 -10.19 14.77 -0.88
CA SER A 54 -10.81 14.18 0.31
C SER A 54 -9.86 14.18 1.50
N PHE A 55 -8.60 13.79 1.29
CA PHE A 55 -7.60 13.79 2.36
C PHE A 55 -7.21 15.22 2.77
N GLN A 56 -7.04 16.15 1.82
CA GLN A 56 -6.70 17.53 2.14
C GLN A 56 -7.82 18.23 2.91
N GLN A 57 -9.08 17.97 2.58
CA GLN A 57 -10.23 18.49 3.33
C GLN A 57 -10.30 17.91 4.76
N GLY A 58 -9.95 16.64 4.92
CA GLY A 58 -9.92 15.97 6.23
C GLY A 58 -8.71 16.34 7.09
N TRP A 59 -7.66 16.91 6.51
CA TRP A 59 -6.42 17.24 7.20
C TRP A 59 -6.00 18.71 7.00
N PRO A 60 -6.51 19.61 7.83
CA PRO A 60 -6.22 21.05 7.70
C PRO A 60 -4.85 21.47 8.26
N HIS A 61 -4.09 20.55 8.87
CA HIS A 61 -2.87 20.83 9.62
C HIS A 61 -1.59 20.85 8.78
N GLY A 62 -1.69 20.58 7.48
CA GLY A 62 -0.53 20.57 6.58
C GLY A 62 -0.87 19.98 5.21
N PRO A 63 0.10 19.97 4.30
CA PRO A 63 -0.10 19.40 2.96
C PRO A 63 -0.29 17.88 3.01
N VAL A 64 -1.20 17.38 2.19
CA VAL A 64 -1.39 15.97 1.94
C VAL A 64 -0.77 15.60 0.61
N LYS A 65 0.00 14.51 0.60
CA LYS A 65 0.59 13.91 -0.60
C LYS A 65 0.03 12.51 -0.78
N VAL A 66 -0.41 12.20 -1.99
CA VAL A 66 -0.88 10.85 -2.37
C VAL A 66 0.24 10.19 -3.16
N LEU A 67 0.68 9.02 -2.68
CA LEU A 67 1.71 8.20 -3.31
C LEU A 67 1.10 6.85 -3.70
N PRO A 68 0.50 6.73 -4.90
CA PRO A 68 -0.02 5.46 -5.36
C PRO A 68 1.08 4.41 -5.43
N ALA A 69 0.77 3.17 -4.97
CA ALA A 69 1.72 2.09 -4.99
C ALA A 69 1.91 1.55 -6.42
N ALA A 70 3.14 1.59 -6.93
CA ALA A 70 3.47 1.13 -8.27
C ALA A 70 3.10 -0.34 -8.51
N LYS A 71 3.20 -1.20 -7.47
CA LYS A 71 2.81 -2.61 -7.54
C LYS A 71 1.35 -2.85 -7.98
N ALA A 72 0.46 -1.89 -7.77
CA ALA A 72 -0.94 -2.02 -8.18
C ALA A 72 -1.11 -1.90 -9.69
N ASN A 73 -0.35 -1.01 -10.32
CA ASN A 73 -0.29 -0.85 -11.76
C ASN A 73 1.01 -0.11 -12.15
N TRP A 74 2.02 -0.83 -12.61
CA TRP A 74 3.34 -0.31 -12.95
C TRP A 74 3.52 0.02 -14.45
N ILE A 75 2.43 0.04 -15.21
CA ILE A 75 2.46 0.45 -16.62
C ILE A 75 2.95 1.90 -16.70
N SER A 76 3.99 2.15 -17.49
CA SER A 76 4.67 3.45 -17.59
C SER A 76 3.72 4.60 -17.93
N ALA A 77 2.75 4.37 -18.82
CA ALA A 77 1.73 5.36 -19.18
C ALA A 77 0.87 5.76 -17.96
N VAL A 78 0.46 4.78 -17.14
CA VAL A 78 -0.31 5.05 -15.92
C VAL A 78 0.54 5.82 -14.92
N GLN A 79 1.79 5.41 -14.71
CA GLN A 79 2.70 6.11 -13.81
C GLN A 79 2.97 7.55 -14.27
N ARG A 80 3.07 7.79 -15.58
CA ARG A 80 3.18 9.15 -16.13
C ARG A 80 1.95 10.00 -15.83
N ILE A 81 0.74 9.46 -16.02
CA ILE A 81 -0.51 10.17 -15.67
C ILE A 81 -0.53 10.54 -14.18
N LEU A 82 -0.10 9.63 -13.30
CA LEU A 82 -0.04 9.90 -11.87
C LEU A 82 0.99 10.98 -11.52
N ALA A 83 2.16 10.97 -12.16
CA ALA A 83 3.18 12.00 -12.00
C ALA A 83 2.67 13.38 -12.46
N ASP A 84 2.00 13.44 -13.62
CA ASP A 84 1.40 14.66 -14.16
C ASP A 84 0.30 15.25 -13.23
N GLU A 85 -0.38 14.42 -12.45
CA GLU A 85 -1.34 14.84 -11.41
C GLU A 85 -0.68 15.28 -10.09
N GLY A 86 0.66 15.35 -10.04
CA GLY A 86 1.40 15.77 -8.86
C GLY A 86 1.41 14.73 -7.73
N CYS A 87 1.14 13.48 -8.05
CA CYS A 87 1.32 12.37 -7.11
C CYS A 87 2.80 12.11 -6.83
N GLY A 88 3.09 11.49 -5.70
CA GLY A 88 4.32 10.75 -5.51
C GLY A 88 4.17 9.30 -5.98
N CYS A 89 5.16 8.46 -5.64
CA CYS A 89 5.16 7.04 -5.99
C CYS A 89 5.66 6.20 -4.81
N ASP A 90 4.86 5.22 -4.42
CA ASP A 90 5.28 4.19 -3.47
C ASP A 90 5.81 2.98 -4.25
N ILE A 91 7.07 2.62 -4.02
CA ILE A 91 7.78 1.58 -4.74
C ILE A 91 8.28 0.48 -3.80
N TYR A 92 8.50 -0.72 -4.37
CA TYR A 92 9.01 -1.88 -3.66
C TYR A 92 10.29 -2.46 -4.26
N SER A 93 10.52 -2.27 -5.55
CA SER A 93 11.57 -2.95 -6.29
C SER A 93 12.44 -2.00 -7.11
N PRO A 94 13.67 -2.43 -7.50
CA PRO A 94 14.52 -1.66 -8.42
C PRO A 94 13.86 -1.37 -9.76
N GLY A 95 13.02 -2.28 -10.25
CA GLY A 95 12.25 -2.09 -11.48
C GLY A 95 11.21 -0.98 -11.35
N GLU A 96 10.45 -0.97 -10.25
CA GLU A 96 9.49 0.09 -9.95
C GLU A 96 10.18 1.46 -9.78
N LEU A 97 11.36 1.50 -9.15
CA LEU A 97 12.16 2.72 -9.09
C LEU A 97 12.53 3.24 -10.49
N SER A 98 12.93 2.34 -11.39
CA SER A 98 13.25 2.73 -12.78
C SER A 98 12.04 3.32 -13.49
N VAL A 99 10.88 2.70 -13.34
CA VAL A 99 9.62 3.19 -13.92
C VAL A 99 9.24 4.55 -13.31
N ALA A 100 9.33 4.70 -11.99
CA ALA A 100 9.01 5.96 -11.32
C ALA A 100 9.90 7.12 -11.80
N LEU A 101 11.22 6.89 -11.89
CA LEU A 101 12.17 7.89 -12.41
C LEU A 101 11.87 8.24 -13.87
N SER A 102 11.58 7.25 -14.72
CA SER A 102 11.25 7.46 -16.13
C SER A 102 9.91 8.14 -16.34
N ALA A 103 8.96 7.92 -15.46
CA ALA A 103 7.66 8.58 -15.49
C ALA A 103 7.71 10.06 -15.09
N GLY A 104 8.83 10.51 -14.49
CA GLY A 104 9.03 11.91 -14.14
C GLY A 104 8.45 12.31 -12.78
N PHE A 105 8.28 11.36 -11.86
CA PHE A 105 7.92 11.72 -10.48
C PHE A 105 9.01 12.57 -9.83
N ASP A 106 8.58 13.52 -9.02
CA ASP A 106 9.49 14.24 -8.13
C ASP A 106 10.16 13.23 -7.18
N ARG A 107 11.49 13.18 -7.19
CA ARG A 107 12.28 12.26 -6.37
C ARG A 107 12.00 12.42 -4.88
N GLU A 108 11.67 13.63 -4.46
CA GLU A 108 11.26 13.92 -3.08
C GLU A 108 9.94 13.25 -2.70
N LEU A 109 9.13 12.87 -3.68
CA LEU A 109 7.86 12.20 -3.51
C LEU A 109 7.91 10.70 -3.87
N ILE A 110 9.11 10.16 -4.16
CA ILE A 110 9.28 8.71 -4.29
C ILE A 110 9.66 8.14 -2.92
N SER A 111 9.03 7.04 -2.55
CA SER A 111 9.27 6.34 -1.30
C SER A 111 9.39 4.85 -1.53
N VAL A 112 10.44 4.23 -1.00
CA VAL A 112 10.60 2.78 -1.02
C VAL A 112 10.13 2.17 0.29
N ASN A 113 9.20 1.24 0.18
CA ASN A 113 8.62 0.49 1.29
C ASN A 113 8.85 -1.02 1.13
N GLY A 114 8.58 -1.78 2.20
CA GLY A 114 8.57 -3.24 2.18
C GLY A 114 9.93 -3.89 2.32
N VAL A 115 9.88 -5.22 2.34
CA VAL A 115 11.03 -6.11 2.53
C VAL A 115 11.00 -7.22 1.46
N PRO A 116 12.15 -7.77 1.06
CA PRO A 116 13.51 -7.31 1.39
C PRO A 116 13.96 -6.16 0.47
N LYS A 117 14.80 -5.28 1.01
CA LYS A 117 15.58 -4.32 0.23
C LYS A 117 17.04 -4.78 0.27
N ASP A 118 17.59 -5.21 -0.86
CA ASP A 118 19.00 -5.57 -0.96
C ASP A 118 19.91 -4.32 -0.91
N GLU A 119 21.21 -4.54 -0.73
CA GLU A 119 22.19 -3.47 -0.58
C GLU A 119 22.26 -2.58 -1.83
N ASP A 120 22.19 -3.15 -3.02
CA ASP A 120 22.26 -2.42 -4.29
C ASP A 120 21.02 -1.53 -4.47
N HIS A 121 19.85 -2.03 -4.09
CA HIS A 121 18.62 -1.25 -4.13
C HIS A 121 18.66 -0.09 -3.13
N ILE A 122 19.11 -0.33 -1.91
CA ILE A 122 19.31 0.72 -0.89
C ILE A 122 20.30 1.77 -1.40
N ALA A 123 21.46 1.34 -1.91
CA ALA A 123 22.48 2.24 -2.44
C ALA A 123 21.94 3.09 -3.60
N ARG A 124 21.13 2.49 -4.47
CA ARG A 124 20.46 3.22 -5.55
C ARG A 124 19.44 4.23 -5.01
N CYS A 125 18.64 3.86 -4.02
CA CYS A 125 17.67 4.76 -3.39
C CYS A 125 18.36 5.97 -2.75
N VAL A 126 19.48 5.77 -2.06
CA VAL A 126 20.29 6.85 -1.49
C VAL A 126 20.84 7.76 -2.60
N ARG A 127 21.41 7.18 -3.67
CA ARG A 127 21.92 7.94 -4.82
C ARG A 127 20.84 8.78 -5.50
N GLU A 128 19.64 8.25 -5.65
CA GLU A 128 18.53 8.97 -6.27
C GLU A 128 17.85 9.95 -5.33
N GLY A 129 18.17 9.92 -4.03
CA GLY A 129 17.61 10.81 -3.01
C GLY A 129 16.15 10.49 -2.66
N VAL A 130 15.69 9.25 -2.90
CA VAL A 130 14.33 8.82 -2.54
C VAL A 130 14.26 8.44 -1.07
N ARG A 131 13.06 8.52 -0.49
CA ARG A 131 12.84 8.16 0.92
C ARG A 131 12.84 6.65 1.12
N ILE A 132 13.47 6.19 2.19
CA ILE A 132 13.53 4.78 2.54
C ILE A 132 12.74 4.56 3.83
N THR A 133 11.77 3.67 3.79
CA THR A 133 11.07 3.21 4.99
C THR A 133 11.79 1.99 5.54
N ILE A 134 12.32 2.09 6.75
CA ILE A 134 13.02 1.03 7.45
C ILE A 134 12.00 0.07 8.06
N ASP A 135 12.03 -1.18 7.62
CA ASP A 135 11.15 -2.27 8.06
C ASP A 135 11.81 -3.21 9.07
N SER A 136 13.14 -3.29 9.05
CA SER A 136 13.94 -4.14 9.95
C SER A 136 15.19 -3.43 10.46
N ILE A 137 15.71 -3.91 11.59
CA ILE A 137 16.89 -3.28 12.24
C ILE A 137 18.17 -3.42 11.42
N GLU A 138 18.25 -4.42 10.57
CA GLU A 138 19.38 -4.74 9.72
C GLU A 138 19.55 -3.75 8.57
N GLU A 139 18.49 -3.03 8.20
CA GLU A 139 18.55 -2.08 7.08
C GLU A 139 19.34 -0.81 7.43
N LEU A 140 19.29 -0.35 8.67
CA LEU A 140 19.95 0.90 9.07
C LEU A 140 21.46 0.91 8.83
N PRO A 141 22.24 -0.13 9.23
CA PRO A 141 23.67 -0.18 8.92
C PRO A 141 24.00 -0.12 7.43
N VAL A 142 23.15 -0.73 6.60
CA VAL A 142 23.34 -0.70 5.14
C VAL A 142 23.09 0.70 4.59
N ILE A 143 22.03 1.36 5.07
CA ILE A 143 21.71 2.75 4.69
C ILE A 143 22.80 3.71 5.11
N GLU A 144 23.33 3.58 6.34
CA GLU A 144 24.42 4.40 6.86
C GLU A 144 25.70 4.25 6.03
N ARG A 145 26.04 3.02 5.64
CA ARG A 145 27.18 2.73 4.76
C ARG A 145 26.98 3.39 3.40
N ALA A 146 25.84 3.16 2.75
CA ALA A 146 25.53 3.73 1.44
C ALA A 146 25.52 5.26 1.45
N ALA A 147 24.99 5.87 2.50
CA ALA A 147 24.99 7.32 2.69
C ALA A 147 26.42 7.86 2.82
N SER A 148 27.28 7.17 3.60
CA SER A 148 28.67 7.54 3.79
C SER A 148 29.48 7.43 2.51
N GLU A 149 29.41 6.32 1.81
CA GLU A 149 30.12 6.06 0.57
C GLU A 149 29.76 7.05 -0.54
N GLN A 150 28.53 7.53 -0.55
CA GLN A 150 28.03 8.45 -1.58
C GLN A 150 28.10 9.93 -1.15
N GLY A 151 28.53 10.22 0.07
CA GLY A 151 28.57 11.59 0.59
C GLY A 151 27.20 12.27 0.62
N ARG A 152 26.13 11.50 0.85
CA ARG A 152 24.73 11.97 0.86
C ARG A 152 24.04 11.64 2.16
N THR A 153 23.10 12.49 2.56
CA THR A 153 22.21 12.18 3.68
C THR A 153 21.04 11.35 3.17
N ALA A 154 20.84 10.16 3.74
CA ALA A 154 19.68 9.33 3.46
C ALA A 154 18.48 9.79 4.29
N ARG A 155 17.32 9.99 3.65
CA ARG A 155 16.07 10.35 4.36
C ARG A 155 15.27 9.09 4.63
N VAL A 156 14.96 8.85 5.92
CA VAL A 156 14.28 7.61 6.32
C VAL A 156 13.03 7.86 7.14
N ARG A 157 12.10 6.93 7.03
CA ARG A 157 11.00 6.73 7.96
C ARG A 157 11.19 5.40 8.69
N LEU A 158 10.72 5.33 9.93
CA LEU A 158 10.63 4.07 10.65
C LEU A 158 9.21 3.53 10.55
N ARG A 159 9.08 2.27 10.14
CA ARG A 159 7.79 1.62 10.06
C ARG A 159 7.45 0.99 11.40
N LEU A 160 6.38 1.49 12.02
CA LEU A 160 5.82 0.89 13.22
C LEU A 160 4.98 -0.34 12.86
N LYS A 161 5.16 -1.39 13.62
CA LYS A 161 4.28 -2.55 13.55
C LYS A 161 2.90 -2.16 14.06
N PRO A 162 1.81 -2.45 13.32
CA PRO A 162 0.49 -2.07 13.78
C PRO A 162 0.15 -2.74 15.11
N ALA A 163 -0.24 -1.95 16.12
CA ALA A 163 -1.03 -2.48 17.22
C ALA A 163 -2.42 -2.77 16.68
N LEU A 164 -2.88 -4.01 16.74
CA LEU A 164 -4.09 -4.45 16.06
C LEU A 164 -5.23 -4.82 17.03
N PRO A 165 -5.69 -3.91 17.91
CA PRO A 165 -6.77 -4.23 18.85
C PRO A 165 -8.08 -4.62 18.16
N GLY A 166 -8.29 -4.17 16.91
CA GLY A 166 -9.46 -4.55 16.11
C GLY A 166 -9.24 -5.73 15.17
N PHE A 167 -8.00 -6.10 14.90
CA PHE A 167 -7.66 -7.20 13.99
C PHE A 167 -8.17 -8.55 14.50
N THR A 168 -8.12 -8.74 15.80
CA THR A 168 -8.48 -9.96 16.50
C THR A 168 -9.96 -10.29 16.47
N ARG A 169 -10.81 -9.27 16.37
CA ARG A 169 -12.26 -9.45 16.34
C ARG A 169 -12.82 -9.71 14.94
N HIS A 170 -12.05 -9.42 13.90
CA HIS A 170 -12.51 -9.47 12.51
C HIS A 170 -11.74 -10.46 11.62
N SER A 171 -10.71 -11.12 12.16
CA SER A 171 -10.06 -12.21 11.43
C SER A 171 -10.80 -13.50 11.76
N HIS A 172 -11.30 -14.20 10.76
CA HIS A 172 -11.99 -15.49 10.93
C HIS A 172 -11.15 -16.48 11.75
N PHE A 173 -9.84 -16.49 11.57
CA PHE A 173 -8.94 -17.42 12.25
C PHE A 173 -8.75 -17.07 13.74
N VAL A 174 -8.80 -15.81 14.10
CA VAL A 174 -8.72 -15.38 15.49
C VAL A 174 -10.07 -15.54 16.19
N ALA A 175 -11.18 -15.27 15.49
CA ALA A 175 -12.52 -15.50 15.99
C ALA A 175 -12.81 -16.99 16.23
N GLU A 176 -12.22 -17.88 15.42
CA GLU A 176 -12.32 -19.33 15.57
C GLU A 176 -11.28 -19.91 16.55
N GLY A 177 -10.44 -19.05 17.17
CA GLY A 177 -9.42 -19.49 18.13
C GLY A 177 -8.25 -20.28 17.50
N LEU A 178 -8.13 -20.27 16.18
CA LEU A 178 -7.12 -21.03 15.44
C LEU A 178 -5.71 -20.43 15.52
N VAL A 179 -5.63 -19.10 15.71
CA VAL A 179 -4.35 -18.39 15.82
C VAL A 179 -4.43 -17.38 16.97
N PRO A 180 -3.49 -17.42 17.91
CA PRO A 180 -3.39 -16.36 18.92
C PRO A 180 -3.20 -14.99 18.28
N THR A 181 -3.83 -14.00 18.85
CA THR A 181 -3.89 -12.62 18.39
C THR A 181 -2.53 -11.99 18.11
N ASP A 182 -1.63 -12.15 19.03
CA ASP A 182 -0.26 -11.65 19.00
C ASP A 182 0.55 -12.31 17.88
N ILE A 183 0.41 -13.62 17.68
CA ILE A 183 1.04 -14.35 16.57
C ILE A 183 0.49 -13.88 15.22
N ALA A 184 -0.81 -13.70 15.10
CA ALA A 184 -1.42 -13.20 13.88
C ALA A 184 -0.91 -11.78 13.53
N ALA A 185 -0.82 -10.90 14.53
CA ALA A 185 -0.28 -9.56 14.36
C ALA A 185 1.21 -9.58 13.98
N LEU A 186 1.99 -10.45 14.60
CA LEU A 186 3.42 -10.62 14.31
C LEU A 186 3.68 -11.19 12.92
N ALA A 187 2.87 -12.14 12.48
CA ALA A 187 3.04 -12.81 11.18
C ALA A 187 2.51 -11.99 9.99
N TYR A 188 1.51 -11.14 10.23
CA TYR A 188 0.75 -10.54 9.14
C TYR A 188 1.34 -9.26 8.56
N LYS A 189 1.92 -8.39 9.37
CA LYS A 189 2.47 -7.09 8.93
C LYS A 189 3.92 -6.92 9.36
N GLY A 190 4.73 -6.38 8.44
CA GLY A 190 6.08 -5.94 8.72
C GLY A 190 6.11 -4.71 9.63
N GLY A 191 7.30 -4.29 9.97
CA GLY A 191 7.58 -3.14 10.82
C GLY A 191 8.25 -3.51 12.14
N LEU A 192 8.69 -2.49 12.83
CA LEU A 192 9.49 -2.52 14.05
C LEU A 192 8.59 -2.45 15.28
N SER A 193 8.99 -3.09 16.37
CA SER A 193 8.38 -2.90 17.67
C SER A 193 8.67 -1.49 18.22
N PHE A 194 7.91 -1.05 19.21
CA PHE A 194 8.13 0.24 19.86
C PHE A 194 9.59 0.43 20.32
N ASP A 195 10.15 -0.56 21.01
CA ASP A 195 11.52 -0.49 21.51
C ASP A 195 12.56 -0.42 20.40
N GLN A 196 12.35 -1.18 19.30
CA GLN A 196 13.20 -1.12 18.11
C GLN A 196 13.14 0.25 17.44
N VAL A 197 11.94 0.83 17.29
CA VAL A 197 11.77 2.17 16.73
C VAL A 197 12.48 3.23 17.56
N VAL A 198 12.36 3.16 18.90
CA VAL A 198 13.04 4.11 19.80
C VAL A 198 14.56 3.93 19.72
N ALA A 199 15.06 2.70 19.73
CA ALA A 199 16.50 2.43 19.64
C ALA A 199 17.08 2.92 18.31
N LEU A 200 16.45 2.60 17.18
CA LEU A 200 16.89 3.08 15.87
C LEU A 200 16.74 4.60 15.73
N GLY A 201 15.64 5.16 16.22
CA GLY A 201 15.41 6.60 16.18
C GLY A 201 16.50 7.38 16.90
N ARG A 202 16.90 6.96 18.10
CA ARG A 202 18.04 7.55 18.84
C ARG A 202 19.33 7.46 18.03
N ARG A 203 19.66 6.28 17.53
CA ARG A 203 20.86 6.07 16.72
C ARG A 203 20.88 6.97 15.47
N ILE A 204 19.75 7.15 14.79
CA ILE A 204 19.65 8.03 13.63
C ILE A 204 19.86 9.50 14.02
N LEU A 205 19.22 9.94 15.11
CA LEU A 205 19.34 11.32 15.59
C LEU A 205 20.76 11.68 16.01
N ASP A 206 21.53 10.71 16.49
CA ASP A 206 22.94 10.89 16.91
C ASP A 206 23.93 10.82 15.73
N ASN A 207 23.53 10.26 14.57
CA ASN A 207 24.47 9.89 13.50
C ASN A 207 24.77 11.02 12.50
N GLY A 208 23.82 11.89 12.19
CA GLY A 208 23.96 12.98 11.22
C GLY A 208 24.06 12.59 9.74
N LYS A 209 24.24 11.31 9.39
CA LYS A 209 24.32 10.79 8.00
C LYS A 209 22.99 10.29 7.47
N VAL A 210 22.09 9.98 8.38
CA VAL A 210 20.73 9.54 8.10
C VAL A 210 19.79 10.53 8.77
N GLU A 211 18.77 10.95 8.07
CA GLU A 211 17.78 11.89 8.57
C GLU A 211 16.46 11.17 8.81
N LEU A 212 16.02 11.13 10.07
CA LEU A 212 14.68 10.65 10.41
C LEU A 212 13.67 11.73 10.01
N VAL A 213 12.85 11.45 9.01
CA VAL A 213 11.83 12.40 8.55
C VAL A 213 10.46 12.12 9.14
N GLY A 214 10.20 10.89 9.59
CA GLY A 214 8.91 10.54 10.16
C GLY A 214 8.67 9.05 10.34
N PHE A 215 7.40 8.69 10.34
CA PHE A 215 6.96 7.33 10.62
C PHE A 215 5.99 6.81 9.57
N HIS A 216 5.97 5.50 9.41
CA HIS A 216 5.07 4.79 8.51
C HIS A 216 4.34 3.67 9.24
N GLN A 217 3.09 3.44 8.87
CA GLN A 217 2.36 2.24 9.26
C GLN A 217 1.46 1.79 8.11
N HIS A 218 1.38 0.47 7.89
CA HIS A 218 0.51 -0.08 6.86
C HIS A 218 -0.44 -1.11 7.43
N HIS A 219 -1.70 -0.76 7.51
CA HIS A 219 -2.76 -1.65 7.98
C HIS A 219 -3.32 -2.54 6.87
N GLY A 220 -3.54 -1.98 5.71
CA GLY A 220 -4.00 -2.51 4.43
C GLY A 220 -4.72 -3.84 4.47
N ARG A 221 -6.05 -3.86 4.43
CA ARG A 221 -6.87 -5.07 4.32
C ARG A 221 -8.12 -4.89 3.49
N HIS A 222 -8.22 -3.77 2.78
CA HIS A 222 -9.45 -3.43 2.07
C HIS A 222 -10.69 -3.44 3.00
N HIS A 223 -10.50 -3.07 4.27
CA HIS A 223 -11.57 -3.10 5.25
C HIS A 223 -12.60 -2.00 4.91
N PRO A 224 -13.90 -2.34 4.76
CA PRO A 224 -14.92 -1.40 4.29
C PRO A 224 -15.39 -0.41 5.35
N SER A 225 -15.12 -0.68 6.63
CA SER A 225 -15.62 0.15 7.74
C SER A 225 -14.74 1.37 7.98
N THR A 226 -15.32 2.56 7.87
CA THR A 226 -14.66 3.81 8.27
C THR A 226 -14.32 3.83 9.75
N ARG A 227 -15.16 3.22 10.62
CA ARG A 227 -14.86 3.11 12.05
C ARG A 227 -13.55 2.34 12.29
N TYR A 228 -13.32 1.25 11.57
CA TYR A 228 -12.05 0.51 11.63
C TYR A 228 -10.87 1.44 11.35
N TRP A 229 -10.92 2.18 10.25
CA TRP A 229 -9.84 3.10 9.86
C TRP A 229 -9.63 4.21 10.89
N VAL A 230 -10.70 4.78 11.45
CA VAL A 230 -10.60 5.80 12.50
C VAL A 230 -9.87 5.26 13.73
N GLU A 231 -10.23 4.07 14.21
CA GLU A 231 -9.58 3.47 15.39
C GLU A 231 -8.11 3.10 15.11
N GLN A 232 -7.80 2.64 13.91
CA GLN A 232 -6.41 2.38 13.51
C GLN A 232 -5.58 3.66 13.46
N MET A 233 -6.12 4.73 12.90
CA MET A 233 -5.43 6.03 12.84
C MET A 233 -5.22 6.62 14.23
N LYS A 234 -6.19 6.52 15.13
CA LYS A 234 -6.03 6.92 16.53
C LYS A 234 -4.92 6.14 17.24
N SER A 235 -4.91 4.82 17.06
CA SER A 235 -3.87 3.95 17.63
C SER A 235 -2.48 4.32 17.09
N PHE A 236 -2.36 4.50 15.79
CA PHE A 236 -1.10 4.92 15.16
C PHE A 236 -0.63 6.28 15.65
N ALA A 237 -1.51 7.27 15.71
CA ALA A 237 -1.17 8.61 16.21
C ALA A 237 -0.71 8.57 17.68
N ALA A 238 -1.39 7.80 18.52
CA ALA A 238 -1.00 7.63 19.92
C ALA A 238 0.40 6.96 20.05
N GLU A 239 0.68 5.94 19.23
CA GLU A 239 1.96 5.26 19.22
C GLU A 239 3.09 6.18 18.73
N VAL A 240 2.86 6.93 17.65
CA VAL A 240 3.81 7.97 17.18
C VAL A 240 4.08 8.99 18.28
N GLY A 241 3.06 9.48 18.98
CA GLY A 241 3.23 10.41 20.09
C GLY A 241 4.11 9.85 21.21
N ARG A 242 3.93 8.58 21.57
CA ARG A 242 4.79 7.88 22.55
C ARG A 242 6.24 7.79 22.08
N VAL A 243 6.45 7.43 20.80
CA VAL A 243 7.80 7.37 20.20
C VAL A 243 8.45 8.74 20.19
N CYS A 244 7.73 9.79 19.77
CA CYS A 244 8.24 11.16 19.76
C CYS A 244 8.68 11.61 21.16
N THR A 245 7.88 11.29 22.19
CA THR A 245 8.25 11.57 23.60
C THR A 245 9.51 10.82 24.01
N ALA A 246 9.61 9.52 23.68
CA ALA A 246 10.78 8.70 23.99
C ALA A 246 12.05 9.14 23.25
N LEU A 247 11.89 9.84 22.13
CA LEU A 247 12.95 10.47 21.34
C LEU A 247 13.22 11.95 21.74
N GLY A 248 12.91 12.32 22.97
CA GLY A 248 13.22 13.65 23.50
C GLY A 248 12.35 14.79 22.92
N GLY A 249 11.14 14.49 22.46
CA GLY A 249 10.25 15.47 21.85
C GLY A 249 10.46 15.64 20.35
N PHE A 250 10.97 14.62 19.67
CA PHE A 250 11.15 14.64 18.21
C PHE A 250 9.86 15.04 17.49
N GLN A 251 10.00 15.91 16.49
CA GLN A 251 8.89 16.40 15.68
C GLN A 251 9.00 15.79 14.27
N PRO A 252 8.17 14.80 13.89
CA PRO A 252 8.20 14.23 12.56
C PRO A 252 7.69 15.26 11.54
N ARG A 253 8.37 15.34 10.40
CA ARG A 253 7.93 16.19 9.28
C ARG A 253 6.85 15.53 8.43
N GLU A 254 6.76 14.20 8.48
CA GLU A 254 5.78 13.45 7.73
C GLU A 254 5.30 12.19 8.47
N ILE A 255 4.05 11.87 8.24
CA ILE A 255 3.39 10.65 8.70
C ILE A 255 2.79 9.96 7.48
N ASP A 256 3.21 8.71 7.27
CA ASP A 256 2.70 7.90 6.17
C ASP A 256 1.76 6.83 6.73
N ILE A 257 0.50 6.93 6.37
CA ILE A 257 -0.57 6.05 6.86
C ILE A 257 -0.72 4.75 6.06
N GLY A 258 0.14 4.56 5.05
CA GLY A 258 0.02 3.43 4.13
C GLY A 258 -1.24 3.49 3.28
N GLY A 259 -1.75 2.34 2.92
CA GLY A 259 -2.91 2.23 2.04
C GLY A 259 -3.73 0.97 2.33
N GLY A 260 -4.44 0.48 1.30
CA GLY A 260 -5.32 -0.68 1.41
C GLY A 260 -6.74 -0.30 1.82
N PHE A 261 -7.17 0.92 1.48
CA PHE A 261 -8.56 1.34 1.62
C PHE A 261 -9.46 0.49 0.74
N ALA A 262 -10.67 0.18 1.24
CA ALA A 262 -11.63 -0.59 0.48
C ALA A 262 -12.06 0.17 -0.77
N ILE A 263 -12.12 -0.54 -1.88
CA ILE A 263 -12.77 -0.08 -3.10
C ILE A 263 -14.17 -0.71 -3.19
N ARG A 264 -15.07 -0.06 -3.91
CA ARG A 264 -16.37 -0.64 -4.23
C ARG A 264 -16.11 -1.83 -5.15
N ARG A 265 -16.36 -3.03 -4.65
CA ARG A 265 -16.19 -4.29 -5.38
C ARG A 265 -17.54 -4.79 -5.82
N ASP A 266 -17.54 -5.64 -6.85
CA ASP A 266 -18.70 -6.43 -7.23
C ASP A 266 -19.16 -7.26 -6.01
N PRO A 267 -20.42 -7.13 -5.57
CA PRO A 267 -20.94 -7.91 -4.46
C PRO A 267 -20.86 -9.43 -4.68
N PHE A 268 -20.69 -9.88 -5.93
CA PHE A 268 -20.48 -11.27 -6.26
C PHE A 268 -19.02 -11.72 -6.15
N ASN A 269 -18.07 -10.81 -6.01
CA ASN A 269 -16.65 -11.12 -5.84
C ASN A 269 -16.22 -11.17 -4.37
N ALA A 270 -17.03 -11.82 -3.54
CA ALA A 270 -16.73 -12.06 -2.13
C ALA A 270 -15.47 -12.94 -1.92
N ALA A 271 -15.04 -13.66 -2.96
CA ALA A 271 -13.88 -14.56 -2.90
C ALA A 271 -12.57 -13.86 -2.52
N THR A 272 -12.40 -12.58 -2.87
CA THR A 272 -11.17 -11.83 -2.55
C THR A 272 -11.06 -11.46 -1.08
N ASP A 273 -12.16 -11.37 -0.35
CA ASP A 273 -12.12 -11.05 1.08
C ASP A 273 -11.77 -12.29 1.93
N TYR A 274 -11.94 -13.48 1.37
CA TYR A 274 -11.60 -14.75 2.01
C TYR A 274 -10.25 -15.32 1.58
N SER A 275 -9.62 -14.81 0.53
CA SER A 275 -8.38 -15.37 0.02
C SER A 275 -7.21 -15.23 1.00
N GLU A 276 -7.03 -14.08 1.60
CA GLU A 276 -5.95 -13.87 2.58
C GLU A 276 -6.12 -14.68 3.86
N PRO A 277 -7.30 -14.66 4.51
CA PRO A 277 -7.55 -15.53 5.64
C PRO A 277 -7.38 -17.02 5.31
N LEU A 278 -7.83 -17.46 4.13
CA LEU A 278 -7.67 -18.85 3.71
C LEU A 278 -6.21 -19.22 3.42
N GLN A 279 -5.42 -18.31 2.85
CA GLN A 279 -3.98 -18.51 2.63
C GLN A 279 -3.22 -18.61 3.95
N LEU A 280 -3.51 -17.72 4.91
CA LEU A 280 -2.94 -17.80 6.25
C LEU A 280 -3.38 -19.07 6.98
N GLY A 281 -4.65 -19.43 6.92
CA GLY A 281 -5.16 -20.66 7.51
C GLY A 281 -4.54 -21.90 6.88
N ALA A 282 -4.37 -21.94 5.56
CA ALA A 282 -3.70 -23.02 4.88
C ALA A 282 -2.21 -23.13 5.28
N LEU A 283 -1.53 -22.00 5.45
CA LEU A 283 -0.14 -21.95 5.92
C LEU A 283 -0.02 -22.53 7.34
N PHE A 284 -0.86 -22.10 8.27
CA PHE A 284 -0.86 -22.58 9.64
C PHE A 284 -1.35 -24.01 9.77
N ALA A 285 -2.35 -24.39 9.00
CA ALA A 285 -2.82 -25.79 8.94
C ALA A 285 -1.74 -26.73 8.38
N THR A 286 -0.98 -26.28 7.39
CA THR A 286 0.16 -27.04 6.85
C THR A 286 1.25 -27.22 7.90
N ALA A 287 1.59 -26.18 8.63
CA ALA A 287 2.59 -26.24 9.69
C ALA A 287 2.19 -27.15 10.87
N ARG A 288 0.89 -27.38 11.10
CA ARG A 288 0.37 -28.21 12.19
C ARG A 288 -0.17 -29.57 11.75
N GLY A 289 -0.14 -29.90 10.46
CA GLY A 289 -0.71 -31.14 9.95
C GLY A 289 -2.24 -31.27 10.09
N LEU A 290 -2.93 -30.17 10.39
CA LEU A 290 -4.38 -30.13 10.60
C LEU A 290 -5.06 -29.38 9.47
N GLU A 291 -6.16 -29.93 8.95
CA GLU A 291 -7.20 -29.20 8.20
C GLU A 291 -6.94 -28.79 6.75
N LEU A 292 -5.88 -29.27 6.12
CA LEU A 292 -5.72 -29.14 4.66
C LEU A 292 -6.97 -29.59 3.89
N LEU A 293 -7.73 -30.52 4.43
CA LEU A 293 -8.97 -31.03 3.85
C LEU A 293 -10.13 -30.02 3.96
N GLY A 294 -10.27 -29.32 5.08
CA GLY A 294 -11.30 -28.30 5.28
C GLY A 294 -11.00 -27.03 4.47
N ALA A 295 -9.77 -26.54 4.48
CA ALA A 295 -9.35 -25.39 3.71
C ALA A 295 -9.43 -25.66 2.20
N ARG A 296 -8.98 -26.85 1.73
CA ARG A 296 -9.10 -27.27 0.33
C ARG A 296 -10.56 -27.43 -0.13
N ARG A 297 -11.45 -27.95 0.72
CA ARG A 297 -12.86 -28.05 0.37
C ARG A 297 -13.51 -26.67 0.25
N ARG A 298 -13.23 -25.75 1.16
CA ARG A 298 -13.71 -24.37 1.09
C ARG A 298 -13.14 -23.63 -0.11
N TYR A 299 -11.85 -23.78 -0.39
CA TYR A 299 -11.22 -23.17 -1.57
C TYR A 299 -11.81 -23.69 -2.88
N ARG A 300 -12.07 -25.01 -3.01
CA ARG A 300 -12.72 -25.59 -4.21
C ARG A 300 -14.16 -25.13 -4.38
N SER A 301 -14.89 -24.82 -3.31
CA SER A 301 -16.24 -24.29 -3.40
C SER A 301 -16.29 -22.82 -3.84
N ILE A 302 -15.24 -22.06 -3.51
CA ILE A 302 -15.11 -20.65 -3.85
C ILE A 302 -14.49 -20.45 -5.25
N SER A 303 -13.62 -21.36 -5.69
CA SER A 303 -12.93 -21.27 -6.99
C SER A 303 -13.67 -21.96 -8.14
N ARG A 304 -14.94 -22.31 -7.99
CA ARG A 304 -15.76 -22.69 -9.16
C ARG A 304 -15.89 -21.48 -10.06
N PRO A 305 -15.43 -21.56 -11.33
CA PRO A 305 -15.70 -20.50 -12.27
C PRO A 305 -17.21 -20.33 -12.35
N VAL A 306 -17.68 -19.12 -12.11
CA VAL A 306 -19.02 -18.73 -12.47
C VAL A 306 -19.01 -18.77 -13.99
N SER A 307 -19.68 -19.75 -14.58
CA SER A 307 -19.95 -19.74 -16.00
C SER A 307 -20.81 -18.52 -16.29
N TYR A 308 -20.26 -17.58 -17.05
CA TYR A 308 -21.00 -16.46 -17.61
C TYR A 308 -22.02 -16.98 -18.63
#